data_7fa8cbea740a162550e1d290b6c94e5f
#
_entry.id   7fa8cbea740a162550e1d290b6c94e5f
#
_cell.length_a   1.000
_cell.length_b   1.000
_cell.length_c   1.000
_cell.angle_alpha   90.00
_cell.angle_beta   90.00
_cell.angle_gamma   90.00
#
_symmetry.space_group_name_H-M   'P 1'
#
loop_
_entity.id
_entity.type
_entity.pdbx_description
1 polymer ?
#
loop_
_entity_poly.entity_id
_entity_poly.type
_entity_poly.pdbx_seq_one_letter_code
_entity_poly.pdbx_strand_id
1 'polypeptide(L)'
;MRVLVTGATGYIGGRLVPYLLERGHEVVCAARTPAKLDDRPWRGDVEVARVDVLEPATVHAACRDVDVVYHLVHSMDGEPGFAERDRRAASNVRHAAVAAGVQRIVYLGGLGREDDDLSDHLRSRQEVGRVLADGPVPVTELRAAIIIGSGSASFEMLRHLVEVLPVMTTPRWVSTRCQPIAVRDVLRALCDVIEEPRAADKVYELGGPDVLTYAELMQTYAEVAGLRRRIILPVPVLTPRLSSLWIGLVTPLPTGLARPLVDSLVNEVVVSDDAFQRDLPRTMIPAAEAFRFALTRIQDLDVATTWASAGGAVASAARAATTGPEDPRPEDPTWAGGTVFADEREAVSAAPPDALFTAVCAIGGGRGYHTPRWMWELRGVMDKLVGGIGLRRGRRHPVTLGVGEVVDFWRVEALERPHLLRLEAEMKVPGRAWLEFRIEPEGTGSRLLQRARFHPRGLWGRLYWGVLLPFHGVIFPRMARELAREAEVIAASGLTVAGRPRRGSRSPRRR
;
A
#
# COMPACT_ATOMS: atom_id res chain seq x y z
N MET A 1 -15.19 19.69 18.24
CA MET A 1 -16.20 18.64 18.46
C MET A 1 -15.50 17.37 18.90
N ARG A 2 -16.14 16.59 19.77
CA ARG A 2 -15.69 15.24 20.12
C ARG A 2 -16.33 14.22 19.17
N VAL A 3 -15.51 13.46 18.46
CA VAL A 3 -15.93 12.65 17.32
C VAL A 3 -15.58 11.18 17.56
N LEU A 4 -16.56 10.29 17.51
CA LEU A 4 -16.35 8.84 17.56
C LEU A 4 -16.22 8.26 16.14
N VAL A 5 -15.12 7.59 15.86
CA VAL A 5 -14.89 6.92 14.58
C VAL A 5 -14.97 5.41 14.77
N THR A 6 -16.11 4.80 14.38
CA THR A 6 -16.18 3.34 14.27
C THR A 6 -15.52 2.89 12.98
N GLY A 7 -14.80 1.78 13.00
CA GLY A 7 -14.02 1.33 11.85
C GLY A 7 -12.68 2.06 11.67
N ALA A 8 -12.11 2.66 12.73
CA ALA A 8 -10.80 3.33 12.71
C ALA A 8 -9.64 2.43 12.31
N THR A 9 -9.78 1.11 12.43
CA THR A 9 -8.81 0.12 11.93
C THR A 9 -8.91 -0.18 10.43
N GLY A 10 -9.96 0.34 9.76
CA GLY A 10 -10.23 0.11 8.35
C GLY A 10 -9.61 1.16 7.44
N TYR A 11 -9.70 0.91 6.13
CA TYR A 11 -9.10 1.74 5.07
C TYR A 11 -9.50 3.23 5.14
N ILE A 12 -10.79 3.54 5.20
CA ILE A 12 -11.27 4.92 5.28
C ILE A 12 -11.08 5.49 6.69
N GLY A 13 -11.50 4.74 7.74
CA GLY A 13 -11.44 5.24 9.11
C GLY A 13 -10.03 5.60 9.56
N GLY A 14 -9.05 4.73 9.29
CA GLY A 14 -7.65 5.00 9.64
C GLY A 14 -7.03 6.21 8.92
N ARG A 15 -7.51 6.50 7.69
CA ARG A 15 -7.10 7.68 6.93
C ARG A 15 -7.87 8.96 7.31
N LEU A 16 -9.08 8.82 7.82
CA LEU A 16 -9.93 9.95 8.26
C LEU A 16 -9.41 10.58 9.56
N VAL A 17 -8.91 9.76 10.49
CA VAL A 17 -8.47 10.23 11.81
C VAL A 17 -7.50 11.42 11.73
N PRO A 18 -6.38 11.36 10.98
CA PRO A 18 -5.47 12.52 10.88
C PRO A 18 -6.15 13.77 10.31
N TYR A 19 -7.10 13.64 9.38
CA TYR A 19 -7.83 14.78 8.82
C TYR A 19 -8.72 15.47 9.86
N LEU A 20 -9.36 14.69 10.74
CA LEU A 20 -10.16 15.22 11.85
C LEU A 20 -9.27 15.93 12.89
N LEU A 21 -8.12 15.34 13.21
CA LEU A 21 -7.14 15.94 14.13
C LEU A 21 -6.58 17.27 13.57
N GLU A 22 -6.23 17.31 12.28
CA GLU A 22 -5.76 18.53 11.60
C GLU A 22 -6.80 19.67 11.65
N ARG A 23 -8.10 19.35 11.73
CA ARG A 23 -9.19 20.31 11.89
C ARG A 23 -9.52 20.66 13.35
N GLY A 24 -8.73 20.13 14.29
CA GLY A 24 -8.88 20.43 15.72
C GLY A 24 -10.02 19.70 16.40
N HIS A 25 -10.49 18.56 15.85
CA HIS A 25 -11.46 17.72 16.52
C HIS A 25 -10.78 16.78 17.52
N GLU A 26 -11.47 16.51 18.63
CA GLU A 26 -11.09 15.46 19.58
C GLU A 26 -11.62 14.12 19.07
N VAL A 27 -10.73 13.15 18.81
CA VAL A 27 -11.10 11.90 18.16
C VAL A 27 -11.03 10.72 19.10
N VAL A 28 -12.15 9.98 19.18
CA VAL A 28 -12.26 8.68 19.85
C VAL A 28 -12.30 7.59 18.79
N CYS A 29 -11.29 6.72 18.76
CA CYS A 29 -11.18 5.61 17.82
C CYS A 29 -11.79 4.34 18.42
N ALA A 30 -12.88 3.84 17.83
CA ALA A 30 -13.52 2.60 18.23
C ALA A 30 -12.91 1.38 17.49
N ALA A 31 -12.45 0.38 18.24
CA ALA A 31 -11.91 -0.84 17.70
C ALA A 31 -12.25 -2.07 18.55
N ARG A 32 -12.56 -3.22 17.92
CA ARG A 32 -12.73 -4.50 18.62
C ARG A 32 -11.44 -4.95 19.31
N THR A 33 -10.33 -4.69 18.68
CA THR A 33 -8.98 -5.01 19.17
C THR A 33 -8.14 -3.72 19.16
N PRO A 34 -8.09 -2.96 20.27
CA PRO A 34 -7.35 -1.70 20.38
C PRO A 34 -5.89 -1.79 19.95
N ALA A 35 -5.21 -2.89 20.24
CA ALA A 35 -3.80 -3.12 19.86
C ALA A 35 -3.52 -2.99 18.34
N LYS A 36 -4.54 -3.13 17.48
CA LYS A 36 -4.39 -2.87 16.04
C LYS A 36 -4.16 -1.38 15.69
N LEU A 37 -4.33 -0.50 16.65
CA LEU A 37 -4.10 0.93 16.49
C LEU A 37 -2.76 1.41 17.09
N ASP A 38 -2.03 0.53 17.80
CA ASP A 38 -0.82 0.94 18.55
C ASP A 38 0.32 1.40 17.62
N ASP A 39 0.39 0.84 16.41
CA ASP A 39 1.40 1.20 15.41
C ASP A 39 1.03 2.44 14.56
N ARG A 40 -0.08 3.12 14.88
CA ARG A 40 -0.52 4.28 14.10
C ARG A 40 0.27 5.54 14.49
N PRO A 41 0.71 6.35 13.50
CA PRO A 41 1.45 7.58 13.79
C PRO A 41 0.70 8.55 14.72
N TRP A 42 -0.62 8.55 14.62
CA TRP A 42 -1.54 9.42 15.38
C TRP A 42 -2.06 8.77 16.68
N ARG A 43 -1.53 7.60 17.08
CA ARG A 43 -2.02 6.86 18.24
C ARG A 43 -1.99 7.67 19.55
N GLY A 44 -0.97 8.52 19.69
CA GLY A 44 -0.80 9.39 20.88
C GLY A 44 -1.78 10.57 20.95
N ASP A 45 -2.42 10.91 19.83
CA ASP A 45 -3.25 12.09 19.70
C ASP A 45 -4.76 11.77 19.81
N VAL A 46 -5.12 10.50 20.04
CA VAL A 46 -6.51 10.02 20.08
C VAL A 46 -6.79 9.20 21.32
N GLU A 47 -8.05 9.22 21.75
CA GLU A 47 -8.58 8.24 22.67
C GLU A 47 -8.94 6.95 21.93
N VAL A 48 -8.69 5.79 22.53
CA VAL A 48 -9.06 4.49 21.94
C VAL A 48 -10.03 3.76 22.86
N ALA A 49 -11.23 3.47 22.33
CA ALA A 49 -12.26 2.71 23.00
C ALA A 49 -12.37 1.29 22.46
N ARG A 50 -12.46 0.29 23.34
CA ARG A 50 -12.79 -1.08 22.93
C ARG A 50 -14.28 -1.17 22.64
N VAL A 51 -14.64 -1.35 21.37
CA VAL A 51 -16.04 -1.40 20.91
C VAL A 51 -16.21 -2.56 19.93
N ASP A 52 -17.22 -3.39 20.19
CA ASP A 52 -17.84 -4.24 19.19
C ASP A 52 -19.21 -3.66 18.85
N VAL A 53 -19.41 -3.26 17.61
CA VAL A 53 -20.67 -2.67 17.14
C VAL A 53 -21.86 -3.64 17.21
N LEU A 54 -21.62 -4.93 17.37
CA LEU A 54 -22.64 -5.94 17.60
C LEU A 54 -23.01 -6.11 19.08
N GLU A 55 -22.25 -5.52 20.01
CA GLU A 55 -22.47 -5.52 21.44
C GLU A 55 -22.99 -4.15 21.91
N PRO A 56 -24.31 -3.97 22.14
CA PRO A 56 -24.90 -2.65 22.44
C PRO A 56 -24.24 -1.92 23.60
N ALA A 57 -23.86 -2.63 24.66
CA ALA A 57 -23.28 -2.01 25.86
C ALA A 57 -21.96 -1.30 25.57
N THR A 58 -21.12 -1.85 24.66
CA THR A 58 -19.83 -1.25 24.28
C THR A 58 -20.04 0.00 23.43
N VAL A 59 -21.05 -0.01 22.55
CA VAL A 59 -21.40 1.15 21.71
C VAL A 59 -21.96 2.28 22.56
N HIS A 60 -22.88 1.99 23.49
CA HIS A 60 -23.42 2.99 24.43
C HIS A 60 -22.32 3.64 25.27
N ALA A 61 -21.36 2.85 25.78
CA ALA A 61 -20.26 3.41 26.54
C ALA A 61 -19.38 4.36 25.71
N ALA A 62 -19.13 4.04 24.44
CA ALA A 62 -18.30 4.83 23.55
C ALA A 62 -18.98 6.11 23.02
N CYS A 63 -20.31 6.16 23.00
CA CYS A 63 -21.08 7.34 22.56
C CYS A 63 -21.22 8.43 23.65
N ARG A 64 -20.74 8.20 24.89
CA ARG A 64 -20.83 9.20 25.96
C ARG A 64 -20.00 10.42 25.62
N ASP A 65 -20.56 11.59 25.81
CA ASP A 65 -19.89 12.88 25.58
C ASP A 65 -19.36 13.07 24.16
N VAL A 66 -20.00 12.42 23.17
CA VAL A 66 -19.65 12.48 21.76
C VAL A 66 -20.64 13.36 21.01
N ASP A 67 -20.14 14.32 20.24
CA ASP A 67 -20.95 15.19 19.39
C ASP A 67 -21.36 14.50 18.08
N VAL A 68 -20.41 13.78 17.45
CA VAL A 68 -20.58 13.17 16.11
C VAL A 68 -20.10 11.74 16.10
N VAL A 69 -20.87 10.84 15.48
CA VAL A 69 -20.47 9.44 15.25
C VAL A 69 -20.28 9.19 13.76
N TYR A 70 -19.06 8.76 13.37
CA TYR A 70 -18.82 8.18 12.05
C TYR A 70 -19.06 6.68 12.09
N HIS A 71 -20.03 6.20 11.31
CA HIS A 71 -20.28 4.78 11.13
C HIS A 71 -19.60 4.29 9.85
N LEU A 72 -18.38 3.75 9.99
CA LEU A 72 -17.55 3.26 8.86
C LEU A 72 -17.29 1.76 8.92
N VAL A 73 -18.00 1.03 9.80
CA VAL A 73 -17.92 -0.43 9.89
C VAL A 73 -18.86 -1.06 8.88
N HIS A 74 -18.36 -2.06 8.16
CA HIS A 74 -19.19 -2.93 7.35
C HIS A 74 -18.54 -4.32 7.24
N SER A 75 -19.37 -5.34 7.00
CA SER A 75 -18.93 -6.72 6.87
C SER A 75 -18.71 -7.04 5.38
N MET A 76 -17.44 -7.12 4.96
CA MET A 76 -17.05 -7.56 3.60
C MET A 76 -16.24 -8.87 3.65
N ASP A 77 -16.55 -9.74 4.61
CA ASP A 77 -15.85 -11.01 4.81
C ASP A 77 -16.33 -12.14 3.87
N GLY A 78 -17.41 -11.89 3.11
CA GLY A 78 -18.03 -12.89 2.23
C GLY A 78 -18.78 -14.00 2.99
N GLU A 79 -18.95 -13.87 4.30
CA GLU A 79 -19.70 -14.83 5.11
C GLU A 79 -21.21 -14.63 4.96
N PRO A 80 -22.00 -15.72 5.00
CA PRO A 80 -23.44 -15.63 5.01
C PRO A 80 -23.95 -14.74 6.17
N GLY A 81 -25.01 -13.97 5.90
CA GLY A 81 -25.63 -13.12 6.94
C GLY A 81 -24.91 -11.80 7.19
N PHE A 82 -24.01 -11.36 6.33
CA PHE A 82 -23.34 -10.05 6.46
C PHE A 82 -24.34 -8.89 6.53
N ALA A 83 -25.40 -8.90 5.71
CA ALA A 83 -26.42 -7.84 5.72
C ALA A 83 -27.15 -7.74 7.06
N GLU A 84 -27.45 -8.86 7.72
CA GLU A 84 -28.05 -8.87 9.04
C GLU A 84 -27.10 -8.34 10.12
N ARG A 85 -25.80 -8.70 10.02
CA ARG A 85 -24.79 -8.14 10.94
C ARG A 85 -24.65 -6.64 10.78
N ASP A 86 -24.63 -6.13 9.54
CA ASP A 86 -24.53 -4.70 9.24
C ASP A 86 -25.78 -3.95 9.74
N ARG A 87 -27.00 -4.51 9.54
CA ARG A 87 -28.24 -3.96 10.06
C ARG A 87 -28.25 -3.86 11.59
N ARG A 88 -27.82 -4.94 12.28
CA ARG A 88 -27.71 -4.93 13.75
C ARG A 88 -26.70 -3.90 14.24
N ALA A 89 -25.55 -3.80 13.60
CA ALA A 89 -24.52 -2.80 13.93
C ALA A 89 -25.08 -1.38 13.80
N ALA A 90 -25.76 -1.07 12.70
CA ALA A 90 -26.38 0.22 12.46
C ALA A 90 -27.47 0.53 13.53
N SER A 91 -28.32 -0.45 13.83
CA SER A 91 -29.37 -0.30 14.87
C SER A 91 -28.76 -0.02 16.25
N ASN A 92 -27.69 -0.73 16.63
CA ASN A 92 -27.00 -0.49 17.91
C ASN A 92 -26.38 0.91 17.98
N VAL A 93 -25.74 1.36 16.89
CA VAL A 93 -25.16 2.72 16.80
C VAL A 93 -26.26 3.77 16.90
N ARG A 94 -27.37 3.63 16.18
CA ARG A 94 -28.53 4.53 16.26
C ARG A 94 -29.07 4.65 17.70
N HIS A 95 -29.36 3.53 18.35
CA HIS A 95 -29.87 3.53 19.71
C HIS A 95 -28.90 4.17 20.71
N ALA A 96 -27.61 3.87 20.58
CA ALA A 96 -26.58 4.47 21.42
C ALA A 96 -26.46 5.97 21.21
N ALA A 97 -26.49 6.43 19.94
CA ALA A 97 -26.45 7.85 19.60
C ALA A 97 -27.64 8.62 20.16
N VAL A 98 -28.84 8.06 20.06
CA VAL A 98 -30.05 8.67 20.65
C VAL A 98 -29.92 8.77 22.18
N ALA A 99 -29.53 7.69 22.84
CA ALA A 99 -29.43 7.66 24.31
C ALA A 99 -28.34 8.60 24.85
N ALA A 100 -27.27 8.83 24.07
CA ALA A 100 -26.15 9.71 24.44
C ALA A 100 -26.38 11.18 24.02
N GLY A 101 -27.42 11.50 23.26
CA GLY A 101 -27.68 12.85 22.77
C GLY A 101 -26.69 13.31 21.69
N VAL A 102 -26.17 12.36 20.89
CA VAL A 102 -25.27 12.67 19.74
C VAL A 102 -25.99 13.62 18.78
N GLN A 103 -25.29 14.63 18.30
CA GLN A 103 -25.84 15.67 17.44
C GLN A 103 -25.96 15.24 15.97
N ARG A 104 -25.09 14.31 15.50
CA ARG A 104 -25.08 13.85 14.11
C ARG A 104 -24.42 12.47 13.96
N ILE A 105 -24.97 11.67 13.06
CA ILE A 105 -24.33 10.46 12.57
C ILE A 105 -23.87 10.71 11.12
N VAL A 106 -22.63 10.37 10.79
CA VAL A 106 -22.11 10.39 9.42
C VAL A 106 -21.87 8.96 8.95
N TYR A 107 -22.40 8.63 7.79
CA TYR A 107 -22.29 7.30 7.21
C TYR A 107 -21.73 7.38 5.79
N LEU A 108 -20.77 6.50 5.45
CA LEU A 108 -20.27 6.33 4.09
C LEU A 108 -20.93 5.10 3.46
N GLY A 109 -21.89 5.33 2.60
CA GLY A 109 -22.65 4.33 1.86
C GLY A 109 -22.04 4.03 0.47
N GLY A 110 -22.74 3.17 -0.28
CA GLY A 110 -22.44 2.87 -1.70
C GLY A 110 -23.40 3.61 -2.62
N LEU A 111 -22.87 4.15 -3.73
CA LEU A 111 -23.67 4.78 -4.77
C LEU A 111 -24.43 3.71 -5.58
N GLY A 112 -25.66 3.97 -5.91
CA GLY A 112 -26.54 3.12 -6.72
C GLY A 112 -27.98 3.63 -6.62
N ARG A 113 -28.73 3.49 -7.69
CA ARG A 113 -30.14 3.95 -7.77
C ARG A 113 -31.05 2.98 -7.02
N GLU A 114 -31.95 3.50 -6.22
CA GLU A 114 -32.88 2.68 -5.42
C GLU A 114 -33.89 1.89 -6.30
N ASP A 115 -34.14 2.36 -7.52
CA ASP A 115 -35.05 1.73 -8.50
C ASP A 115 -34.38 0.58 -9.27
N ASP A 116 -33.05 0.42 -9.19
CA ASP A 116 -32.33 -0.63 -9.90
C ASP A 116 -32.39 -1.97 -9.13
N ASP A 117 -32.21 -3.08 -9.84
CA ASP A 117 -31.95 -4.38 -9.22
C ASP A 117 -30.52 -4.41 -8.67
N LEU A 118 -30.36 -3.83 -7.50
CA LEU A 118 -29.06 -3.68 -6.84
C LEU A 118 -28.47 -5.03 -6.41
N SER A 119 -27.17 -5.16 -6.51
CA SER A 119 -26.45 -6.26 -5.88
C SER A 119 -26.74 -6.33 -4.36
N ASP A 120 -26.63 -7.52 -3.78
CA ASP A 120 -26.89 -7.70 -2.35
C ASP A 120 -26.00 -6.79 -1.49
N HIS A 121 -24.78 -6.53 -1.96
CA HIS A 121 -23.86 -5.62 -1.30
C HIS A 121 -24.37 -4.17 -1.31
N LEU A 122 -24.75 -3.62 -2.45
CA LEU A 122 -25.25 -2.25 -2.55
C LEU A 122 -26.58 -2.10 -1.80
N ARG A 123 -27.46 -3.11 -1.89
CA ARG A 123 -28.73 -3.15 -1.15
C ARG A 123 -28.51 -3.08 0.37
N SER A 124 -27.57 -3.89 0.89
CA SER A 124 -27.19 -3.84 2.32
C SER A 124 -26.68 -2.48 2.74
N ARG A 125 -25.84 -1.83 1.88
CA ARG A 125 -25.31 -0.49 2.18
C ARG A 125 -26.41 0.56 2.31
N GLN A 126 -27.38 0.55 1.41
CA GLN A 126 -28.55 1.46 1.47
C GLN A 126 -29.46 1.15 2.64
N GLU A 127 -29.63 -0.14 2.99
CA GLU A 127 -30.39 -0.54 4.16
C GLU A 127 -29.77 -0.01 5.47
N VAL A 128 -28.45 -0.06 5.61
CA VAL A 128 -27.72 0.53 6.75
C VAL A 128 -28.02 2.02 6.86
N GLY A 129 -27.97 2.77 5.74
CA GLY A 129 -28.31 4.20 5.74
C GLY A 129 -29.74 4.45 6.25
N ARG A 130 -30.72 3.67 5.74
CA ARG A 130 -32.11 3.77 6.21
C ARG A 130 -32.28 3.42 7.69
N VAL A 131 -31.62 2.38 8.17
CA VAL A 131 -31.66 2.00 9.60
C VAL A 131 -31.07 3.09 10.50
N LEU A 132 -29.98 3.74 10.08
CA LEU A 132 -29.40 4.85 10.85
C LEU A 132 -30.33 6.06 10.86
N ALA A 133 -30.97 6.38 9.74
CA ALA A 133 -31.89 7.51 9.60
C ALA A 133 -33.25 7.30 10.27
N ASP A 134 -33.60 6.06 10.68
CA ASP A 134 -34.84 5.73 11.37
C ASP A 134 -34.80 6.14 12.88
N GLY A 135 -34.48 7.41 13.16
CA GLY A 135 -34.35 7.93 14.52
C GLY A 135 -34.30 9.46 14.55
N PRO A 136 -34.30 10.08 15.75
CA PRO A 136 -34.32 11.54 15.91
C PRO A 136 -32.93 12.19 15.70
N VAL A 137 -31.85 11.44 15.67
CA VAL A 137 -30.50 11.99 15.43
C VAL A 137 -30.31 12.22 13.93
N PRO A 138 -29.99 13.45 13.49
CA PRO A 138 -29.75 13.72 12.06
C PRO A 138 -28.63 12.86 11.48
N VAL A 139 -28.87 12.28 10.29
CA VAL A 139 -27.89 11.45 9.58
C VAL A 139 -27.43 12.13 8.31
N THR A 140 -26.12 12.25 8.12
CA THR A 140 -25.54 12.62 6.84
C THR A 140 -24.98 11.37 6.18
N GLU A 141 -25.60 10.91 5.10
CA GLU A 141 -25.14 9.77 4.32
C GLU A 141 -24.38 10.28 3.08
N LEU A 142 -23.14 9.79 2.91
CA LEU A 142 -22.33 10.02 1.71
C LEU A 142 -22.30 8.72 0.91
N ARG A 143 -22.89 8.70 -0.29
CA ARG A 143 -22.90 7.53 -1.19
C ARG A 143 -21.79 7.68 -2.23
N ALA A 144 -20.74 6.89 -2.13
CA ALA A 144 -19.61 6.94 -3.05
C ALA A 144 -19.62 5.75 -4.02
N ALA A 145 -19.17 6.01 -5.26
CA ALA A 145 -18.88 5.00 -6.26
C ALA A 145 -17.51 4.31 -5.97
N ILE A 146 -16.75 3.99 -7.00
CA ILE A 146 -15.41 3.42 -6.86
C ILE A 146 -14.45 4.46 -6.26
N ILE A 147 -13.88 4.15 -5.09
CA ILE A 147 -12.87 4.98 -4.45
C ILE A 147 -11.49 4.59 -4.96
N ILE A 148 -10.81 5.53 -5.64
CA ILE A 148 -9.45 5.36 -6.13
C ILE A 148 -8.45 5.78 -5.06
N GLY A 149 -7.63 4.84 -4.64
CA GLY A 149 -6.53 5.06 -3.70
C GLY A 149 -5.84 3.75 -3.34
N SER A 150 -4.55 3.80 -3.06
CA SER A 150 -3.77 2.63 -2.66
C SER A 150 -4.38 1.95 -1.43
N GLY A 151 -4.61 0.64 -1.50
CA GLY A 151 -5.27 -0.13 -0.43
C GLY A 151 -6.80 -0.20 -0.53
N SER A 152 -7.44 0.58 -1.40
CA SER A 152 -8.87 0.42 -1.69
C SER A 152 -9.13 -0.88 -2.45
N ALA A 153 -10.09 -1.68 -1.98
CA ALA A 153 -10.37 -2.99 -2.58
C ALA A 153 -10.71 -2.90 -4.08
N SER A 154 -11.54 -1.94 -4.47
CA SER A 154 -11.94 -1.74 -5.87
C SER A 154 -10.76 -1.31 -6.76
N PHE A 155 -9.92 -0.39 -6.26
CA PHE A 155 -8.73 0.05 -6.97
C PHE A 155 -7.70 -1.08 -7.10
N GLU A 156 -7.44 -1.83 -6.04
CA GLU A 156 -6.48 -2.93 -6.07
C GLU A 156 -6.93 -4.06 -7.01
N MET A 157 -8.24 -4.36 -7.05
CA MET A 157 -8.79 -5.30 -8.01
C MET A 157 -8.54 -4.84 -9.46
N LEU A 158 -8.89 -3.59 -9.78
CA LEU A 158 -8.68 -3.00 -11.10
C LEU A 158 -7.20 -3.01 -11.47
N ARG A 159 -6.34 -2.57 -10.56
CA ARG A 159 -4.89 -2.53 -10.74
C ARG A 159 -4.32 -3.90 -11.09
N HIS A 160 -4.62 -4.91 -10.28
CA HIS A 160 -4.11 -6.27 -10.52
C HIS A 160 -4.58 -6.84 -11.86
N LEU A 161 -5.85 -6.65 -12.20
CA LEU A 161 -6.38 -7.11 -13.51
C LEU A 161 -5.63 -6.46 -14.66
N VAL A 162 -5.47 -5.13 -14.62
CA VAL A 162 -4.84 -4.38 -15.71
C VAL A 162 -3.33 -4.65 -15.80
N GLU A 163 -2.64 -4.78 -14.67
CA GLU A 163 -1.21 -5.06 -14.66
C GLU A 163 -0.87 -6.46 -15.16
N VAL A 164 -1.68 -7.46 -14.79
CA VAL A 164 -1.41 -8.87 -15.11
C VAL A 164 -1.84 -9.22 -16.52
N LEU A 165 -2.97 -8.69 -17.01
CA LEU A 165 -3.60 -9.16 -18.23
C LEU A 165 -3.48 -8.15 -19.38
N PRO A 166 -2.63 -8.41 -20.38
CA PRO A 166 -2.59 -7.60 -21.60
C PRO A 166 -3.83 -7.79 -22.49
N VAL A 167 -4.46 -8.96 -22.42
CA VAL A 167 -5.72 -9.31 -23.08
C VAL A 167 -6.68 -9.85 -22.03
N MET A 168 -7.86 -9.27 -21.97
CA MET A 168 -8.90 -9.63 -21.00
C MET A 168 -10.19 -10.02 -21.72
N THR A 169 -10.69 -11.20 -21.42
CA THR A 169 -12.09 -11.56 -21.73
C THR A 169 -12.94 -11.14 -20.54
N THR A 170 -13.87 -10.24 -20.77
CA THR A 170 -14.67 -9.63 -19.70
C THR A 170 -16.15 -9.89 -19.92
N PRO A 171 -16.96 -9.95 -18.84
CA PRO A 171 -18.41 -9.93 -18.97
C PRO A 171 -18.93 -8.60 -19.53
N ARG A 172 -20.21 -8.56 -19.87
CA ARG A 172 -20.86 -7.34 -20.40
C ARG A 172 -20.80 -6.14 -19.46
N TRP A 173 -20.69 -6.34 -18.14
CA TRP A 173 -20.60 -5.26 -17.17
C TRP A 173 -19.37 -4.32 -17.37
N VAL A 174 -18.39 -4.74 -18.14
CA VAL A 174 -17.24 -3.84 -18.47
C VAL A 174 -17.68 -2.56 -19.20
N SER A 175 -18.87 -2.58 -19.82
CA SER A 175 -19.48 -1.41 -20.47
C SER A 175 -20.39 -0.60 -19.53
N THR A 176 -20.60 -1.03 -18.28
CA THR A 176 -21.37 -0.29 -17.28
C THR A 176 -20.63 0.98 -16.90
N ARG A 177 -21.38 2.07 -16.74
CA ARG A 177 -20.83 3.38 -16.40
C ARG A 177 -20.63 3.51 -14.90
N CYS A 178 -19.52 4.14 -14.51
CA CYS A 178 -19.22 4.49 -13.13
C CYS A 178 -18.62 5.90 -13.06
N GLN A 179 -18.73 6.52 -11.90
CA GLN A 179 -18.15 7.82 -11.63
C GLN A 179 -17.16 7.72 -10.46
N PRO A 180 -15.91 7.31 -10.75
CA PRO A 180 -14.90 7.07 -9.72
C PRO A 180 -14.54 8.36 -8.99
N ILE A 181 -14.14 8.23 -7.71
CA ILE A 181 -13.75 9.35 -6.86
C ILE A 181 -12.40 9.08 -6.17
N ALA A 182 -11.57 10.11 -6.05
CA ALA A 182 -10.32 10.01 -5.31
C ALA A 182 -10.57 9.84 -3.80
N VAL A 183 -9.81 8.98 -3.13
CA VAL A 183 -9.92 8.80 -1.67
C VAL A 183 -9.74 10.11 -0.91
N ARG A 184 -8.88 11.00 -1.40
CA ARG A 184 -8.65 12.33 -0.83
C ARG A 184 -9.92 13.17 -0.81
N ASP A 185 -10.71 13.13 -1.88
CA ASP A 185 -11.95 13.88 -1.96
C ASP A 185 -13.03 13.29 -1.05
N VAL A 186 -13.09 11.95 -0.90
CA VAL A 186 -13.97 11.29 0.07
C VAL A 186 -13.63 11.71 1.50
N LEU A 187 -12.35 11.71 1.88
CA LEU A 187 -11.91 12.09 3.23
C LEU A 187 -12.22 13.56 3.54
N ARG A 188 -12.02 14.44 2.56
CA ARG A 188 -12.38 15.86 2.68
C ARG A 188 -13.90 16.03 2.84
N ALA A 189 -14.69 15.33 2.00
CA ALA A 189 -16.14 15.37 2.10
C ALA A 189 -16.63 14.89 3.47
N LEU A 190 -16.06 13.79 4.00
CA LEU A 190 -16.40 13.30 5.35
C LEU A 190 -16.13 14.35 6.43
N CYS A 191 -15.04 15.11 6.33
CA CYS A 191 -14.75 16.19 7.29
C CYS A 191 -15.66 17.40 7.10
N ASP A 192 -15.90 17.85 5.86
CA ASP A 192 -16.67 19.06 5.60
C ASP A 192 -18.14 18.94 6.02
N VAL A 193 -18.74 17.76 5.86
CA VAL A 193 -20.17 17.58 6.20
C VAL A 193 -20.48 17.77 7.69
N ILE A 194 -19.53 17.60 8.58
CA ILE A 194 -19.78 17.86 10.02
C ILE A 194 -19.65 19.34 10.38
N GLU A 195 -18.93 20.11 9.57
CA GLU A 195 -18.73 21.55 9.74
C GLU A 195 -19.84 22.36 9.04
N GLU A 196 -20.56 21.79 8.08
CA GLU A 196 -21.66 22.44 7.35
C GLU A 196 -23.02 22.08 7.98
N PRO A 197 -23.72 23.05 8.60
CA PRO A 197 -25.03 22.78 9.21
C PRO A 197 -26.09 22.29 8.22
N ARG A 198 -26.06 22.77 6.97
CA ARG A 198 -26.99 22.36 5.91
C ARG A 198 -26.86 20.91 5.49
N ALA A 199 -25.72 20.27 5.84
CA ALA A 199 -25.49 18.87 5.54
C ALA A 199 -26.19 17.91 6.53
N ALA A 200 -26.77 18.43 7.60
CA ALA A 200 -27.53 17.61 8.55
C ALA A 200 -28.75 16.98 7.87
N ASP A 201 -28.99 15.70 8.17
CA ASP A 201 -30.12 14.93 7.67
C ASP A 201 -30.26 14.91 6.13
N LYS A 202 -29.12 14.73 5.46
CA LYS A 202 -29.05 14.67 4.00
C LYS A 202 -28.32 13.43 3.48
N VAL A 203 -28.75 12.98 2.31
CA VAL A 203 -28.03 11.99 1.50
C VAL A 203 -27.36 12.73 0.36
N TYR A 204 -26.05 12.56 0.22
CA TYR A 204 -25.25 13.12 -0.86
C TYR A 204 -24.62 12.02 -1.68
N GLU A 205 -24.71 12.15 -2.99
CA GLU A 205 -24.00 11.29 -3.93
C GLU A 205 -22.62 11.89 -4.24
N LEU A 206 -21.57 11.08 -4.12
CA LEU A 206 -20.19 11.49 -4.33
C LEU A 206 -19.60 10.82 -5.57
N GLY A 207 -19.16 11.62 -6.53
CA GLY A 207 -18.43 11.20 -7.72
C GLY A 207 -17.32 12.18 -8.06
N GLY A 208 -16.30 11.70 -8.75
CA GLY A 208 -15.28 12.56 -9.37
C GLY A 208 -15.85 13.28 -10.61
N PRO A 209 -15.03 14.05 -11.33
CA PRO A 209 -15.48 14.77 -12.52
C PRO A 209 -15.70 13.86 -13.73
N ASP A 210 -15.16 12.64 -13.74
CA ASP A 210 -15.16 11.75 -14.89
C ASP A 210 -16.26 10.70 -14.76
N VAL A 211 -17.10 10.57 -15.78
CA VAL A 211 -18.04 9.44 -15.94
C VAL A 211 -17.47 8.51 -17.01
N LEU A 212 -17.08 7.31 -16.62
CA LEU A 212 -16.36 6.34 -17.43
C LEU A 212 -17.04 4.99 -17.38
N THR A 213 -16.91 4.19 -18.45
CA THR A 213 -17.14 2.74 -18.34
C THR A 213 -15.99 2.06 -17.61
N TYR A 214 -16.22 0.87 -17.08
CA TYR A 214 -15.11 0.11 -16.47
C TYR A 214 -13.98 -0.18 -17.45
N ALA A 215 -14.29 -0.37 -18.76
CA ALA A 215 -13.28 -0.52 -19.79
C ALA A 215 -12.42 0.74 -19.95
N GLU A 216 -13.04 1.91 -20.01
CA GLU A 216 -12.33 3.19 -20.08
C GLU A 216 -11.50 3.44 -18.82
N LEU A 217 -12.04 3.14 -17.64
CA LEU A 217 -11.33 3.25 -16.37
C LEU A 217 -10.07 2.35 -16.34
N MET A 218 -10.17 1.12 -16.85
CA MET A 218 -9.02 0.21 -17.01
C MET A 218 -7.98 0.74 -18.00
N GLN A 219 -8.41 1.38 -19.10
CA GLN A 219 -7.51 1.99 -20.08
C GLN A 219 -6.81 3.22 -19.47
N THR A 220 -7.54 4.08 -18.77
CA THR A 220 -6.98 5.25 -18.06
C THR A 220 -5.91 4.80 -17.07
N TYR A 221 -6.16 3.72 -16.31
CA TYR A 221 -5.13 3.15 -15.43
C TYR A 221 -3.91 2.68 -16.22
N ALA A 222 -4.11 1.94 -17.32
CA ALA A 222 -3.01 1.43 -18.15
C ALA A 222 -2.12 2.56 -18.69
N GLU A 223 -2.72 3.66 -19.13
CA GLU A 223 -2.02 4.85 -19.62
C GLU A 223 -1.17 5.49 -18.51
N VAL A 224 -1.76 5.74 -17.35
CA VAL A 224 -1.06 6.33 -16.20
C VAL A 224 0.06 5.44 -15.69
N ALA A 225 -0.15 4.12 -15.67
CA ALA A 225 0.86 3.13 -15.29
C ALA A 225 1.93 2.92 -16.39
N GLY A 226 1.82 3.61 -17.55
CA GLY A 226 2.71 3.47 -18.70
C GLY A 226 2.72 2.06 -19.27
N LEU A 227 1.60 1.37 -19.22
CA LEU A 227 1.40 0.05 -19.82
C LEU A 227 0.87 0.21 -21.25
N ARG A 228 1.06 -0.82 -22.10
CA ARG A 228 0.41 -0.85 -23.41
C ARG A 228 -1.11 -0.88 -23.24
N ARG A 229 -1.83 -0.32 -24.22
CA ARG A 229 -3.29 -0.39 -24.26
C ARG A 229 -3.75 -1.84 -24.10
N ARG A 230 -4.75 -2.05 -23.23
CA ARG A 230 -5.30 -3.37 -22.93
C ARG A 230 -6.31 -3.76 -24.01
N ILE A 231 -6.27 -5.03 -24.45
CA ILE A 231 -7.29 -5.58 -25.36
C ILE A 231 -8.39 -6.14 -24.46
N ILE A 232 -9.54 -5.47 -24.45
CA ILE A 232 -10.70 -5.87 -23.64
C ILE A 232 -11.77 -6.40 -24.57
N LEU A 233 -12.10 -7.69 -24.44
CA LEU A 233 -13.05 -8.40 -25.27
C LEU A 233 -14.28 -8.76 -24.43
N PRO A 234 -15.41 -8.05 -24.57
CA PRO A 234 -16.63 -8.42 -23.86
C PRO A 234 -17.22 -9.71 -24.43
N VAL A 235 -17.47 -10.70 -23.57
CA VAL A 235 -18.04 -12.00 -23.93
C VAL A 235 -19.41 -12.14 -23.27
N PRO A 236 -20.46 -12.49 -24.04
CA PRO A 236 -21.83 -12.53 -23.53
C PRO A 236 -22.11 -13.67 -22.53
N VAL A 237 -21.23 -14.68 -22.45
CA VAL A 237 -21.47 -15.96 -21.73
C VAL A 237 -20.87 -15.98 -20.32
N LEU A 238 -20.03 -15.00 -19.95
CA LEU A 238 -19.42 -14.99 -18.63
C LEU A 238 -20.41 -14.47 -17.58
N THR A 239 -20.88 -15.39 -16.73
CA THR A 239 -21.69 -15.02 -15.55
C THR A 239 -20.83 -14.33 -14.48
N PRO A 240 -21.41 -13.48 -13.61
CA PRO A 240 -20.69 -12.89 -12.47
C PRO A 240 -19.95 -13.95 -11.63
N ARG A 241 -20.53 -15.14 -11.50
CA ARG A 241 -19.98 -16.25 -10.72
C ARG A 241 -18.69 -16.83 -11.33
N LEU A 242 -18.64 -16.99 -12.64
CA LEU A 242 -17.42 -17.41 -13.36
C LEU A 242 -16.36 -16.31 -13.34
N SER A 243 -16.78 -15.05 -13.41
CA SER A 243 -15.88 -13.90 -13.34
C SER A 243 -15.21 -13.79 -11.97
N SER A 244 -15.94 -14.00 -10.87
CA SER A 244 -15.36 -13.92 -9.52
C SER A 244 -14.34 -15.02 -9.25
N LEU A 245 -14.56 -16.24 -9.76
CA LEU A 245 -13.60 -17.35 -9.68
C LEU A 245 -12.30 -17.01 -10.45
N TRP A 246 -12.46 -16.46 -11.66
CA TRP A 246 -11.31 -16.07 -12.49
C TRP A 246 -10.52 -14.89 -11.88
N ILE A 247 -11.21 -13.90 -11.32
CA ILE A 247 -10.58 -12.80 -10.61
C ILE A 247 -9.80 -13.32 -9.40
N GLY A 248 -10.34 -14.25 -8.62
CA GLY A 248 -9.63 -14.89 -7.51
C GLY A 248 -8.38 -15.67 -7.94
N LEU A 249 -8.32 -16.17 -9.19
CA LEU A 249 -7.14 -16.82 -9.74
C LEU A 249 -6.05 -15.82 -10.17
N VAL A 250 -6.48 -14.66 -10.68
CA VAL A 250 -5.58 -13.67 -11.30
C VAL A 250 -5.14 -12.58 -10.32
N THR A 251 -5.92 -12.34 -9.28
CA THR A 251 -5.63 -11.30 -8.26
C THR A 251 -5.35 -11.93 -6.90
N PRO A 252 -4.55 -11.29 -6.03
CA PRO A 252 -4.32 -11.77 -4.67
C PRO A 252 -5.49 -11.48 -3.71
N LEU A 253 -6.60 -10.91 -4.21
CA LEU A 253 -7.76 -10.61 -3.38
C LEU A 253 -8.45 -11.89 -2.89
N PRO A 254 -8.84 -11.96 -1.61
CA PRO A 254 -9.68 -13.05 -1.13
C PRO A 254 -10.98 -13.14 -1.93
N THR A 255 -11.38 -14.35 -2.30
CA THR A 255 -12.60 -14.58 -3.10
C THR A 255 -13.86 -14.04 -2.43
N GLY A 256 -13.92 -14.07 -1.09
CA GLY A 256 -15.00 -13.49 -0.30
C GLY A 256 -15.15 -11.98 -0.48
N LEU A 257 -14.04 -11.25 -0.71
CA LEU A 257 -14.05 -9.82 -0.97
C LEU A 257 -14.29 -9.51 -2.46
N ALA A 258 -13.67 -10.28 -3.35
CA ALA A 258 -13.77 -10.04 -4.80
C ALA A 258 -15.19 -10.22 -5.33
N ARG A 259 -15.94 -11.22 -4.84
CA ARG A 259 -17.27 -11.55 -5.33
C ARG A 259 -18.30 -10.43 -5.14
N PRO A 260 -18.51 -9.86 -3.92
CA PRO A 260 -19.46 -8.75 -3.74
C PRO A 260 -19.12 -7.52 -4.58
N LEU A 261 -17.81 -7.26 -4.78
CA LEU A 261 -17.35 -6.16 -5.62
C LEU A 261 -17.71 -6.40 -7.08
N VAL A 262 -17.47 -7.61 -7.60
CA VAL A 262 -17.81 -7.97 -9.01
C VAL A 262 -19.32 -7.94 -9.24
N ASP A 263 -20.10 -8.46 -8.28
CA ASP A 263 -21.56 -8.45 -8.36
C ASP A 263 -22.11 -7.00 -8.40
N SER A 264 -21.40 -6.04 -7.80
CA SER A 264 -21.77 -4.63 -7.84
C SER A 264 -21.40 -3.90 -9.15
N LEU A 265 -20.51 -4.46 -9.99
CA LEU A 265 -20.09 -3.83 -11.25
C LEU A 265 -21.18 -3.86 -12.34
N VAL A 266 -22.22 -4.66 -12.17
CA VAL A 266 -23.38 -4.69 -13.10
C VAL A 266 -24.26 -3.45 -12.97
N ASN A 267 -24.25 -2.80 -11.81
CA ASN A 267 -25.04 -1.62 -11.54
C ASN A 267 -24.32 -0.35 -12.02
N GLU A 268 -25.06 0.56 -12.65
CA GLU A 268 -24.56 1.89 -12.96
C GLU A 268 -24.40 2.70 -11.66
N VAL A 269 -23.23 3.27 -11.45
CA VAL A 269 -22.89 4.04 -10.25
C VAL A 269 -22.40 5.43 -10.67
N VAL A 270 -23.35 6.24 -11.13
CA VAL A 270 -23.18 7.61 -11.59
C VAL A 270 -24.03 8.52 -10.73
N VAL A 271 -23.49 9.66 -10.32
CA VAL A 271 -24.18 10.67 -9.53
C VAL A 271 -25.41 11.16 -10.27
N SER A 272 -26.55 11.19 -9.61
CA SER A 272 -27.85 11.56 -10.19
C SER A 272 -28.21 13.03 -9.99
N ASP A 273 -27.61 13.69 -9.00
CA ASP A 273 -27.84 15.10 -8.70
C ASP A 273 -26.53 15.84 -8.32
N ASP A 274 -26.61 17.15 -8.19
CA ASP A 274 -25.49 18.03 -7.82
C ASP A 274 -25.61 18.57 -6.37
N ALA A 275 -26.43 17.94 -5.52
CA ALA A 275 -26.72 18.44 -4.18
C ALA A 275 -25.44 18.64 -3.34
N PHE A 276 -24.49 17.72 -3.42
CA PHE A 276 -23.20 17.85 -2.74
C PHE A 276 -22.44 19.08 -3.22
N GLN A 277 -22.34 19.28 -4.53
CA GLN A 277 -21.59 20.41 -5.11
C GLN A 277 -22.26 21.78 -4.86
N ARG A 278 -23.58 21.79 -4.72
CA ARG A 278 -24.31 23.02 -4.35
C ARG A 278 -24.08 23.43 -2.90
N ASP A 279 -24.11 22.46 -1.99
CA ASP A 279 -23.97 22.75 -0.55
C ASP A 279 -22.51 22.89 -0.11
N LEU A 280 -21.61 22.12 -0.74
CA LEU A 280 -20.18 21.98 -0.42
C LEU A 280 -19.33 22.06 -1.70
N PRO A 281 -19.30 23.21 -2.40
CA PRO A 281 -18.66 23.36 -3.69
C PRO A 281 -17.16 23.10 -3.60
N ARG A 282 -16.64 22.22 -4.49
CA ARG A 282 -15.22 21.94 -4.59
C ARG A 282 -14.81 21.38 -5.95
N THR A 283 -13.54 21.56 -6.29
CA THR A 283 -12.94 20.89 -7.44
C THR A 283 -12.55 19.47 -7.04
N MET A 284 -13.14 18.48 -7.69
CA MET A 284 -12.84 17.06 -7.53
C MET A 284 -11.64 16.66 -8.37
N ILE A 285 -10.89 15.67 -7.91
CA ILE A 285 -9.69 15.15 -8.56
C ILE A 285 -10.10 14.19 -9.70
N PRO A 286 -9.62 14.39 -10.95
CA PRO A 286 -9.87 13.48 -12.07
C PRO A 286 -9.30 12.07 -11.84
N ALA A 287 -9.93 11.05 -12.43
CA ALA A 287 -9.54 9.65 -12.27
C ALA A 287 -8.06 9.39 -12.64
N ALA A 288 -7.59 9.99 -13.74
CA ALA A 288 -6.19 9.85 -14.17
C ALA A 288 -5.21 10.45 -13.14
N GLU A 289 -5.55 11.55 -12.49
CA GLU A 289 -4.75 12.16 -11.44
C GLU A 289 -4.79 11.34 -10.14
N ALA A 290 -5.97 10.84 -9.77
CA ALA A 290 -6.14 9.93 -8.63
C ALA A 290 -5.30 8.65 -8.79
N PHE A 291 -5.27 8.06 -9.99
CA PHE A 291 -4.39 6.93 -10.30
C PHE A 291 -2.90 7.32 -10.21
N ARG A 292 -2.53 8.50 -10.69
CA ARG A 292 -1.15 8.98 -10.62
C ARG A 292 -0.70 9.11 -9.17
N PHE A 293 -1.53 9.69 -8.30
CA PHE A 293 -1.25 9.77 -6.87
C PHE A 293 -1.10 8.38 -6.23
N ALA A 294 -2.02 7.47 -6.53
CA ALA A 294 -1.96 6.11 -5.96
C ALA A 294 -0.69 5.35 -6.42
N LEU A 295 -0.27 5.51 -7.68
CA LEU A 295 0.88 4.78 -8.24
C LEU A 295 2.23 5.38 -7.87
N THR A 296 2.39 6.72 -7.91
CA THR A 296 3.67 7.38 -7.66
C THR A 296 4.18 7.01 -6.27
N ARG A 297 3.32 7.03 -5.28
CA ARG A 297 3.69 6.78 -3.90
C ARG A 297 3.85 5.30 -3.55
N ILE A 298 3.13 4.39 -4.21
CA ILE A 298 3.39 2.94 -4.09
C ILE A 298 4.84 2.63 -4.48
N GLN A 299 5.33 3.22 -5.57
CA GLN A 299 6.71 3.01 -6.02
C GLN A 299 7.74 3.54 -5.03
N ASP A 300 7.51 4.71 -4.46
CA ASP A 300 8.43 5.35 -3.51
C ASP A 300 8.42 4.64 -2.14
N LEU A 301 7.27 4.18 -1.67
CA LEU A 301 7.12 3.54 -0.37
C LEU A 301 7.49 2.06 -0.33
N ASP A 302 7.36 1.33 -1.42
CA ASP A 302 7.89 -0.04 -1.52
C ASP A 302 9.42 -0.07 -1.33
N VAL A 303 10.11 1.01 -1.66
CA VAL A 303 11.53 1.19 -1.36
C VAL A 303 11.75 1.67 0.08
N ALA A 304 10.83 2.45 0.62
CA ALA A 304 10.93 3.07 1.95
C ALA A 304 10.36 2.22 3.11
N THR A 305 9.42 1.31 2.87
CA THR A 305 8.80 0.49 3.94
C THR A 305 9.77 -0.47 4.62
N THR A 306 10.92 -0.73 4.02
CA THR A 306 12.03 -1.40 4.72
C THR A 306 12.70 -0.53 5.79
N TRP A 307 12.47 0.77 5.78
CA TRP A 307 13.05 1.72 6.75
C TRP A 307 12.19 1.88 8.01
N ALA A 308 10.88 1.83 7.88
CA ALA A 308 9.94 2.08 8.99
C ALA A 308 9.94 0.95 10.04
N SER A 309 10.32 -0.27 9.66
CA SER A 309 10.41 -1.40 10.59
C SER A 309 11.72 -1.48 11.36
N ALA A 310 12.73 -0.65 11.05
CA ALA A 310 14.06 -0.71 11.63
C ALA A 310 14.59 0.61 12.20
N GLY A 311 13.87 1.72 12.10
CA GLY A 311 14.29 3.05 12.58
C GLY A 311 13.34 3.61 13.64
N GLY A 312 13.87 3.96 14.79
CA GLY A 312 13.12 4.44 15.94
C GLY A 312 12.27 5.70 15.70
N ALA A 313 11.40 6.00 16.63
CA ALA A 313 10.31 6.97 16.67
C ALA A 313 10.53 8.38 16.05
N VAL A 314 11.77 8.83 15.89
CA VAL A 314 12.09 10.19 15.38
C VAL A 314 11.92 10.30 13.85
N ALA A 315 12.18 9.22 13.10
CA ALA A 315 12.00 9.20 11.65
C ALA A 315 10.51 9.09 11.25
N SER A 316 9.67 8.56 12.13
CA SER A 316 8.23 8.41 11.97
C SER A 316 7.50 9.76 12.01
N ALA A 317 7.85 10.66 12.92
CA ALA A 317 7.17 11.94 13.08
C ALA A 317 7.43 12.93 11.92
N ALA A 318 8.65 12.97 11.38
CA ALA A 318 8.97 13.81 10.23
C ALA A 318 8.31 13.31 8.92
N ARG A 319 8.01 12.02 8.85
CA ARG A 319 7.38 11.39 7.68
C ARG A 319 5.85 11.45 7.72
N ALA A 320 5.24 11.47 8.90
CA ALA A 320 3.80 11.65 9.08
C ALA A 320 3.32 13.01 8.52
N ALA A 321 4.18 14.02 8.54
CA ALA A 321 3.88 15.35 8.01
C ALA A 321 3.88 15.44 6.47
N THR A 322 4.40 14.44 5.76
CA THR A 322 4.54 14.43 4.29
C THR A 322 3.71 13.35 3.60
N THR A 323 3.10 12.42 4.35
CA THR A 323 2.28 11.34 3.78
C THR A 323 0.87 11.81 3.46
N GLY A 324 0.43 11.56 2.23
CA GLY A 324 -0.95 11.84 1.82
C GLY A 324 -1.90 10.67 2.12
N PRO A 325 -3.21 10.89 1.97
CA PRO A 325 -4.22 9.89 2.25
C PRO A 325 -4.19 8.68 1.30
N GLU A 326 -3.55 8.83 0.14
CA GLU A 326 -3.40 7.77 -0.87
C GLU A 326 -2.24 6.82 -0.57
N ASP A 327 -1.38 7.16 0.39
CA ASP A 327 -0.19 6.37 0.69
C ASP A 327 -0.55 5.04 1.33
N PRO A 328 0.16 3.95 1.01
CA PRO A 328 0.06 2.70 1.74
C PRO A 328 0.32 2.90 3.23
N ARG A 329 -0.53 2.30 4.05
CA ARG A 329 -0.46 2.40 5.51
C ARG A 329 -0.45 1.02 6.16
N PRO A 330 0.00 0.91 7.41
CA PRO A 330 -0.04 -0.36 8.15
C PRO A 330 -1.44 -0.97 8.27
N GLU A 331 -2.51 -0.15 8.17
CA GLU A 331 -3.90 -0.62 8.14
C GLU A 331 -4.34 -1.21 6.81
N ASP A 332 -3.59 -0.98 5.76
CA ASP A 332 -3.94 -1.52 4.46
C ASP A 332 -3.83 -3.05 4.49
N PRO A 333 -4.72 -3.75 3.82
CA PRO A 333 -4.66 -5.21 3.72
C PRO A 333 -3.34 -5.66 3.08
N THR A 334 -2.87 -6.86 3.41
CA THR A 334 -1.62 -7.43 2.88
C THR A 334 -1.61 -7.61 1.35
N TRP A 335 -2.79 -7.62 0.73
CA TRP A 335 -2.95 -7.67 -0.73
C TRP A 335 -2.97 -6.28 -1.40
N ALA A 336 -2.98 -5.20 -0.59
CA ALA A 336 -2.91 -3.84 -1.09
C ALA A 336 -1.49 -3.45 -1.51
N GLY A 337 -1.38 -2.46 -2.38
CA GLY A 337 -0.10 -1.95 -2.85
C GLY A 337 0.51 -2.72 -4.02
N GLY A 338 1.72 -2.35 -4.40
CA GLY A 338 2.47 -2.98 -5.49
C GLY A 338 2.90 -4.41 -5.13
N THR A 339 2.78 -5.34 -6.07
CA THR A 339 3.40 -6.65 -5.90
C THR A 339 4.90 -6.49 -5.96
N VAL A 340 5.59 -6.70 -4.83
CA VAL A 340 7.04 -6.77 -4.77
C VAL A 340 7.44 -8.21 -4.50
N PHE A 341 8.18 -8.81 -5.42
CA PHE A 341 8.81 -10.09 -5.18
C PHE A 341 10.11 -9.88 -4.41
N ALA A 342 10.35 -10.70 -3.40
CA ALA A 342 11.57 -10.66 -2.61
C ALA A 342 12.21 -12.05 -2.55
N ASP A 343 13.54 -12.08 -2.57
CA ASP A 343 14.36 -13.25 -2.23
C ASP A 343 15.35 -12.80 -1.16
N GLU A 344 15.20 -13.36 0.06
CA GLU A 344 15.98 -12.99 1.22
C GLU A 344 16.91 -14.13 1.63
N ARG A 345 18.18 -13.78 1.92
CA ARG A 345 19.21 -14.70 2.37
C ARG A 345 19.97 -14.10 3.53
N GLU A 346 20.38 -14.96 4.45
CA GLU A 346 21.16 -14.59 5.62
C GLU A 346 22.50 -15.33 5.62
N ALA A 347 23.51 -14.66 6.16
CA ALA A 347 24.80 -15.27 6.47
C ALA A 347 25.38 -14.62 7.74
N VAL A 348 25.94 -15.44 8.62
CA VAL A 348 26.62 -14.99 9.85
C VAL A 348 28.12 -14.99 9.60
N SER A 349 28.82 -13.96 10.11
CA SER A 349 30.27 -13.83 10.03
C SER A 349 30.84 -13.55 11.42
N ALA A 350 31.97 -14.12 11.75
CA ALA A 350 32.71 -13.78 12.95
C ALA A 350 33.39 -12.39 12.88
N ALA A 351 33.38 -11.76 11.71
CA ALA A 351 33.95 -10.44 11.47
C ALA A 351 33.03 -9.32 12.04
N PRO A 352 33.59 -8.20 12.50
CA PRO A 352 32.82 -7.04 12.91
C PRO A 352 32.07 -6.40 11.72
N PRO A 353 30.99 -5.61 11.97
CA PRO A 353 30.17 -5.00 10.93
C PRO A 353 30.95 -4.18 9.89
N ASP A 354 31.97 -3.43 10.28
CA ASP A 354 32.81 -2.66 9.35
C ASP A 354 33.56 -3.52 8.32
N ALA A 355 34.05 -4.67 8.74
CA ALA A 355 34.74 -5.60 7.84
C ALA A 355 33.76 -6.23 6.84
N LEU A 356 32.57 -6.63 7.32
CA LEU A 356 31.52 -7.18 6.47
C LEU A 356 30.98 -6.11 5.49
N PHE A 357 30.83 -4.87 5.95
CA PHE A 357 30.42 -3.77 5.08
C PHE A 357 31.47 -3.48 3.99
N THR A 358 32.75 -3.63 4.32
CA THR A 358 33.85 -3.47 3.37
C THR A 358 33.81 -4.56 2.30
N ALA A 359 33.55 -5.83 2.67
CA ALA A 359 33.38 -6.93 1.73
C ALA A 359 32.15 -6.68 0.81
N VAL A 360 31.03 -6.25 1.38
CA VAL A 360 29.81 -5.92 0.61
C VAL A 360 30.08 -4.76 -0.37
N CYS A 361 30.79 -3.70 0.06
CA CYS A 361 31.15 -2.61 -0.83
C CYS A 361 32.12 -3.00 -1.94
N ALA A 362 32.80 -4.14 -1.84
CA ALA A 362 33.77 -4.60 -2.83
C ALA A 362 33.16 -5.43 -3.99
N ILE A 363 31.86 -5.72 -3.99
CA ILE A 363 31.18 -6.49 -5.04
C ILE A 363 31.25 -5.79 -6.41
N GLY A 364 31.20 -6.60 -7.47
CA GLY A 364 31.20 -6.11 -8.85
C GLY A 364 32.58 -5.75 -9.39
N GLY A 365 32.62 -5.23 -10.61
CA GLY A 365 33.87 -4.91 -11.33
C GLY A 365 34.78 -6.11 -11.51
N GLY A 366 36.07 -5.93 -11.23
CA GLY A 366 37.09 -6.98 -11.36
C GLY A 366 36.94 -8.16 -10.38
N ARG A 367 36.32 -7.96 -9.22
CA ARG A 367 36.08 -9.01 -8.21
C ARG A 367 34.84 -9.85 -8.50
N GLY A 368 33.88 -9.30 -9.26
CA GLY A 368 32.61 -9.97 -9.56
C GLY A 368 31.66 -10.07 -8.35
N TYR A 369 30.78 -11.06 -8.40
CA TYR A 369 29.70 -11.26 -7.42
C TYR A 369 29.83 -12.59 -6.67
N HIS A 370 31.04 -13.15 -6.53
CA HIS A 370 31.29 -14.45 -5.88
C HIS A 370 30.52 -15.63 -6.49
N THR A 371 30.14 -15.51 -7.75
CA THR A 371 29.37 -16.50 -8.52
C THR A 371 29.98 -16.68 -9.91
N PRO A 372 29.66 -17.76 -10.65
CA PRO A 372 30.25 -18.00 -11.95
C PRO A 372 30.10 -16.83 -12.91
N ARG A 373 31.21 -16.29 -13.38
CA ARG A 373 31.27 -15.06 -14.20
C ARG A 373 30.44 -15.16 -15.47
N TRP A 374 30.40 -16.34 -16.08
CA TRP A 374 29.64 -16.57 -17.32
C TRP A 374 28.12 -16.27 -17.17
N MET A 375 27.56 -16.47 -15.98
CA MET A 375 26.12 -16.19 -15.73
C MET A 375 25.82 -14.69 -15.86
N TRP A 376 26.71 -13.86 -15.34
CA TRP A 376 26.57 -12.39 -15.43
C TRP A 376 26.91 -11.89 -16.84
N GLU A 377 27.86 -12.51 -17.51
CA GLU A 377 28.21 -12.23 -18.92
C GLU A 377 27.02 -12.55 -19.83
N LEU A 378 26.40 -13.72 -19.67
CA LEU A 378 25.18 -14.10 -20.41
C LEU A 378 24.06 -13.10 -20.17
N ARG A 379 23.82 -12.72 -18.90
CA ARG A 379 22.83 -11.71 -18.56
C ARG A 379 23.15 -10.35 -19.21
N GLY A 380 24.40 -9.94 -19.20
CA GLY A 380 24.84 -8.71 -19.87
C GLY A 380 24.63 -8.72 -21.38
N VAL A 381 24.83 -9.87 -22.04
CA VAL A 381 24.54 -10.06 -23.47
C VAL A 381 23.02 -9.96 -23.72
N MET A 382 22.21 -10.62 -22.91
CA MET A 382 20.74 -10.53 -23.00
C MET A 382 20.23 -9.10 -22.83
N ASP A 383 20.79 -8.34 -21.88
CA ASP A 383 20.42 -6.93 -21.66
C ASP A 383 20.77 -6.08 -22.88
N LYS A 384 21.94 -6.31 -23.51
CA LYS A 384 22.31 -5.61 -24.73
C LYS A 384 21.40 -5.91 -25.91
N LEU A 385 20.93 -7.16 -26.05
CA LEU A 385 20.03 -7.56 -27.14
C LEU A 385 18.67 -6.80 -27.06
N VAL A 386 18.25 -6.44 -25.85
CA VAL A 386 17.05 -5.61 -25.65
C VAL A 386 17.36 -4.11 -25.56
N GLY A 387 18.59 -3.71 -25.91
CA GLY A 387 19.05 -2.32 -25.93
C GLY A 387 19.34 -1.73 -24.55
N GLY A 388 19.70 -2.56 -23.57
CA GLY A 388 20.18 -2.16 -22.26
C GLY A 388 21.69 -1.89 -22.25
N ILE A 389 22.22 -1.52 -21.06
CA ILE A 389 23.61 -1.07 -20.88
C ILE A 389 24.64 -2.22 -20.80
N GLY A 390 24.20 -3.45 -20.55
CA GLY A 390 25.09 -4.60 -20.33
C GLY A 390 25.94 -4.46 -19.05
N LEU A 391 27.04 -5.22 -18.97
CA LEU A 391 27.96 -5.29 -17.80
C LEU A 391 29.03 -4.18 -17.74
N ARG A 392 29.06 -3.19 -18.63
CA ARG A 392 30.26 -2.41 -18.91
C ARG A 392 30.31 -0.99 -18.36
N ARG A 393 29.88 -0.70 -17.12
CA ARG A 393 30.15 0.65 -16.59
C ARG A 393 31.41 0.72 -15.70
N GLY A 394 31.95 -0.43 -15.24
CA GLY A 394 33.09 -0.45 -14.33
C GLY A 394 32.74 0.14 -12.95
N ARG A 395 33.76 0.44 -12.15
CA ARG A 395 33.64 1.12 -10.87
C ARG A 395 34.82 2.07 -10.65
N ARG A 396 34.59 3.17 -9.94
CA ARG A 396 35.60 4.22 -9.70
C ARG A 396 36.71 3.76 -8.75
N HIS A 397 36.36 3.05 -7.69
CA HIS A 397 37.29 2.60 -6.67
C HIS A 397 37.01 1.13 -6.27
N PRO A 398 38.05 0.29 -6.08
CA PRO A 398 37.86 -1.16 -5.88
C PRO A 398 37.15 -1.58 -4.61
N VAL A 399 37.06 -0.71 -3.59
CA VAL A 399 36.50 -1.06 -2.26
C VAL A 399 35.50 -0.02 -1.74
N THR A 400 35.60 1.24 -2.15
CA THR A 400 34.70 2.30 -1.66
C THR A 400 33.62 2.64 -2.66
N LEU A 401 32.44 2.94 -2.15
CA LEU A 401 31.28 3.38 -2.90
C LEU A 401 30.74 4.70 -2.33
N GLY A 402 30.09 5.48 -3.19
CA GLY A 402 29.32 6.67 -2.84
C GLY A 402 27.91 6.58 -3.43
N VAL A 403 26.96 7.28 -2.82
CA VAL A 403 25.58 7.38 -3.36
C VAL A 403 25.62 7.98 -4.74
N GLY A 404 24.84 7.41 -5.68
CA GLY A 404 24.83 7.79 -7.09
C GLY A 404 25.92 7.15 -7.95
N GLU A 405 26.93 6.48 -7.36
CA GLU A 405 27.96 5.77 -8.12
C GLU A 405 27.41 4.51 -8.80
N VAL A 406 28.08 4.12 -9.88
CA VAL A 406 27.69 2.94 -10.66
C VAL A 406 28.66 1.79 -10.42
N VAL A 407 28.12 0.60 -10.23
CA VAL A 407 28.85 -0.66 -10.12
C VAL A 407 28.29 -1.62 -11.17
N ASP A 408 28.98 -1.81 -12.26
CA ASP A 408 28.52 -2.58 -13.43
C ASP A 408 27.20 -2.05 -13.98
N PHE A 409 26.08 -2.69 -13.68
CA PHE A 409 24.73 -2.29 -14.05
C PHE A 409 23.88 -1.80 -12.86
N TRP A 410 24.50 -1.70 -11.69
CA TRP A 410 23.86 -1.20 -10.47
C TRP A 410 24.19 0.26 -10.22
N ARG A 411 23.23 1.03 -9.75
CA ARG A 411 23.44 2.36 -9.17
C ARG A 411 23.28 2.28 -7.66
N VAL A 412 24.20 2.89 -6.94
CA VAL A 412 24.10 3.02 -5.47
C VAL A 412 22.98 4.01 -5.14
N GLU A 413 21.87 3.52 -4.61
CA GLU A 413 20.71 4.31 -4.21
C GLU A 413 20.87 4.82 -2.77
N ALA A 414 21.30 3.95 -1.86
CA ALA A 414 21.54 4.30 -0.45
C ALA A 414 22.81 3.64 0.08
N LEU A 415 23.52 4.37 0.94
CA LEU A 415 24.74 3.90 1.59
C LEU A 415 24.82 4.46 3.00
N GLU A 416 24.69 3.57 3.99
CA GLU A 416 24.79 3.91 5.44
C GLU A 416 25.80 2.99 6.11
N ARG A 417 26.96 3.51 6.42
CA ARG A 417 28.04 2.71 7.03
C ARG A 417 27.80 2.54 8.54
N PRO A 418 28.03 1.36 9.08
CA PRO A 418 28.34 0.06 8.40
C PRO A 418 27.06 -0.80 8.16
N HIS A 419 25.87 -0.21 8.03
CA HIS A 419 24.59 -0.90 8.17
C HIS A 419 23.87 -1.23 6.87
N LEU A 420 23.98 -0.38 5.83
CA LEU A 420 23.15 -0.53 4.63
C LEU A 420 23.92 -0.17 3.35
N LEU A 421 23.84 -1.06 2.36
CA LEU A 421 24.08 -0.77 0.94
C LEU A 421 22.85 -1.19 0.15
N ARG A 422 22.25 -0.26 -0.62
CA ARG A 422 21.18 -0.55 -1.56
C ARG A 422 21.60 -0.15 -2.96
N LEU A 423 21.35 -1.08 -3.90
CA LEU A 423 21.70 -0.96 -5.30
C LEU A 423 20.41 -1.06 -6.12
N GLU A 424 20.17 -0.12 -7.03
CA GLU A 424 19.11 -0.19 -8.03
C GLU A 424 19.67 -0.66 -9.37
N ALA A 425 18.96 -1.57 -10.05
CA ALA A 425 19.36 -2.08 -11.35
C ALA A 425 19.02 -1.09 -12.47
N GLU A 426 20.01 -0.66 -13.25
CA GLU A 426 19.83 0.18 -14.44
C GLU A 426 19.69 -0.62 -15.74
N MET A 427 19.71 -1.94 -15.66
CA MET A 427 19.45 -2.80 -16.83
C MET A 427 17.98 -2.75 -17.25
N LYS A 428 17.70 -3.05 -18.52
CA LYS A 428 16.34 -3.14 -19.04
C LYS A 428 15.66 -4.42 -18.55
N VAL A 429 14.96 -4.31 -17.42
CA VAL A 429 14.09 -5.36 -16.89
C VAL A 429 12.62 -4.95 -17.03
N PRO A 430 11.68 -5.89 -17.12
CA PRO A 430 10.25 -5.56 -17.16
C PRO A 430 9.73 -5.22 -15.75
N GLY A 431 10.27 -4.16 -15.17
CA GLY A 431 10.01 -3.70 -13.81
C GLY A 431 11.15 -2.88 -13.24
N ARG A 432 11.25 -2.80 -11.91
CA ARG A 432 12.39 -2.23 -11.16
C ARG A 432 12.97 -3.31 -10.25
N ALA A 433 14.28 -3.34 -10.11
CA ALA A 433 14.96 -4.33 -9.30
C ALA A 433 15.99 -3.69 -8.38
N TRP A 434 16.06 -4.17 -7.15
CA TRP A 434 17.02 -3.74 -6.14
C TRP A 434 17.75 -4.94 -5.54
N LEU A 435 18.98 -4.69 -5.14
CA LEU A 435 19.77 -5.58 -4.31
C LEU A 435 20.20 -4.82 -3.07
N GLU A 436 19.71 -5.26 -1.91
CA GLU A 436 19.95 -4.63 -0.61
C GLU A 436 20.80 -5.57 0.25
N PHE A 437 21.79 -4.99 0.91
CA PHE A 437 22.61 -5.64 1.91
C PHE A 437 22.48 -4.86 3.22
N ARG A 438 21.96 -5.52 4.23
CA ARG A 438 21.85 -4.98 5.58
C ARG A 438 22.77 -5.76 6.51
N ILE A 439 23.46 -5.04 7.38
CA ILE A 439 24.40 -5.61 8.32
C ILE A 439 23.98 -5.24 9.73
N GLU A 440 23.83 -6.25 10.56
CA GLU A 440 23.44 -6.14 11.95
C GLU A 440 24.53 -6.74 12.83
N PRO A 441 24.86 -6.12 13.99
CA PRO A 441 25.73 -6.74 14.98
C PRO A 441 25.09 -8.04 15.50
N GLU A 442 25.89 -9.11 15.64
CA GLU A 442 25.43 -10.37 16.23
C GLU A 442 26.52 -10.96 17.14
N GLY A 443 26.30 -10.85 18.45
CA GLY A 443 27.30 -11.25 19.44
C GLY A 443 28.63 -10.48 19.26
N THR A 444 29.72 -11.19 19.01
CA THR A 444 31.05 -10.61 18.70
C THR A 444 31.29 -10.40 17.21
N GLY A 445 30.40 -10.85 16.35
CA GLY A 445 30.47 -10.79 14.89
C GLY A 445 29.36 -9.92 14.29
N SER A 446 28.91 -10.34 13.09
CA SER A 446 27.86 -9.64 12.37
C SER A 446 27.02 -10.61 11.52
N ARG A 447 25.77 -10.20 11.26
CA ARG A 447 24.83 -10.88 10.37
C ARG A 447 24.65 -10.06 9.11
N LEU A 448 24.71 -10.70 7.96
CA LEU A 448 24.36 -10.16 6.65
C LEU A 448 22.95 -10.60 6.28
N LEU A 449 22.06 -9.62 6.05
CA LEU A 449 20.77 -9.82 5.42
C LEU A 449 20.87 -9.33 3.98
N GLN A 450 20.87 -10.25 3.02
CA GLN A 450 20.88 -9.97 1.60
C GLN A 450 19.46 -10.11 1.05
N ARG A 451 18.93 -9.06 0.43
CA ARG A 451 17.58 -9.03 -0.09
C ARG A 451 17.57 -8.56 -1.54
N ALA A 452 17.12 -9.42 -2.46
CA ALA A 452 16.80 -9.02 -3.83
C ALA A 452 15.32 -8.70 -3.91
N ARG A 453 14.99 -7.52 -4.42
CA ARG A 453 13.61 -7.05 -4.58
C ARG A 453 13.32 -6.76 -6.04
N PHE A 454 12.13 -7.09 -6.48
CA PHE A 454 11.69 -6.84 -7.84
C PHE A 454 10.23 -6.38 -7.86
N HIS A 455 10.00 -5.18 -8.37
CA HIS A 455 8.67 -4.65 -8.64
C HIS A 455 8.33 -4.91 -10.12
N PRO A 456 7.51 -5.93 -10.43
CA PRO A 456 7.22 -6.33 -11.80
C PRO A 456 6.33 -5.31 -12.49
N ARG A 457 6.55 -5.12 -13.80
CA ARG A 457 5.66 -4.35 -14.66
C ARG A 457 4.88 -5.29 -15.58
N GLY A 458 3.61 -5.48 -15.28
CA GLY A 458 2.70 -6.33 -16.03
C GLY A 458 3.06 -7.82 -15.95
N LEU A 459 2.44 -8.63 -16.82
CA LEU A 459 2.64 -10.07 -16.87
C LEU A 459 4.09 -10.45 -17.17
N TRP A 460 4.73 -9.73 -18.06
CA TRP A 460 6.13 -10.01 -18.44
C TRP A 460 7.10 -9.87 -17.28
N GLY A 461 6.86 -8.92 -16.39
CA GLY A 461 7.64 -8.78 -15.16
C GLY A 461 7.49 -9.98 -14.23
N ARG A 462 6.28 -10.49 -14.09
CA ARG A 462 6.00 -11.68 -13.26
C ARG A 462 6.63 -12.94 -13.82
N LEU A 463 6.51 -13.17 -15.13
CA LEU A 463 7.15 -14.28 -15.82
C LEU A 463 8.68 -14.20 -15.72
N TYR A 464 9.24 -13.00 -15.92
CA TYR A 464 10.67 -12.75 -15.77
C TYR A 464 11.20 -13.16 -14.39
N TRP A 465 10.51 -12.76 -13.31
CA TRP A 465 10.88 -13.17 -11.95
C TRP A 465 10.80 -14.69 -11.77
N GLY A 466 9.72 -15.34 -12.25
CA GLY A 466 9.56 -16.78 -12.17
C GLY A 466 10.70 -17.55 -12.85
N VAL A 467 11.16 -17.08 -14.03
CA VAL A 467 12.30 -17.67 -14.75
C VAL A 467 13.62 -17.46 -13.99
N LEU A 468 13.76 -16.35 -13.23
CA LEU A 468 14.97 -16.07 -12.46
C LEU A 468 15.06 -16.80 -11.13
N LEU A 469 13.94 -17.23 -10.53
CA LEU A 469 13.92 -17.88 -9.22
C LEU A 469 14.91 -19.04 -9.06
N PRO A 470 15.04 -19.99 -10.01
CA PRO A 470 16.02 -21.08 -9.90
C PRO A 470 17.48 -20.56 -9.84
N PHE A 471 17.78 -19.50 -10.59
CA PHE A 471 19.10 -18.86 -10.58
C PHE A 471 19.37 -18.14 -9.27
N HIS A 472 18.36 -17.46 -8.71
CA HIS A 472 18.44 -16.82 -7.40
C HIS A 472 18.75 -17.86 -6.31
N GLY A 473 18.10 -19.03 -6.35
CA GLY A 473 18.34 -20.12 -5.40
C GLY A 473 19.79 -20.63 -5.37
N VAL A 474 20.56 -20.46 -6.45
CA VAL A 474 21.97 -20.85 -6.54
C VAL A 474 22.92 -19.67 -6.25
N ILE A 475 22.64 -18.52 -6.85
CA ILE A 475 23.52 -17.34 -6.83
C ILE A 475 23.55 -16.69 -5.45
N PHE A 476 22.41 -16.39 -4.87
CA PHE A 476 22.33 -15.55 -3.67
C PHE A 476 22.80 -16.23 -2.38
N PRO A 477 22.50 -17.52 -2.12
CA PRO A 477 23.05 -18.17 -0.94
C PRO A 477 24.58 -18.32 -1.00
N ARG A 478 25.15 -18.47 -2.20
CA ARG A 478 26.59 -18.52 -2.38
C ARG A 478 27.21 -17.14 -2.17
N MET A 479 26.64 -16.10 -2.77
CA MET A 479 27.09 -14.71 -2.61
C MET A 479 27.12 -14.31 -1.14
N ALA A 480 26.03 -14.53 -0.39
CA ALA A 480 25.97 -14.17 1.02
C ALA A 480 27.05 -14.86 1.86
N ARG A 481 27.26 -16.17 1.65
CA ARG A 481 28.28 -16.96 2.38
C ARG A 481 29.71 -16.51 2.03
N GLU A 482 29.99 -16.24 0.78
CA GLU A 482 31.33 -15.81 0.37
C GLU A 482 31.65 -14.40 0.87
N LEU A 483 30.66 -13.48 0.89
CA LEU A 483 30.81 -12.15 1.49
C LEU A 483 31.11 -12.25 3.00
N ALA A 484 30.44 -13.14 3.72
CA ALA A 484 30.71 -13.38 5.14
C ALA A 484 32.14 -13.90 5.37
N ARG A 485 32.62 -14.84 4.53
CA ARG A 485 34.00 -15.36 4.59
C ARG A 485 35.04 -14.29 4.23
N GLU A 486 34.79 -13.49 3.19
CA GLU A 486 35.70 -12.41 2.77
C GLU A 486 35.84 -11.37 3.93
N ALA A 487 34.74 -11.09 4.64
CA ALA A 487 34.76 -10.23 5.80
C ALA A 487 35.70 -10.73 6.91
N GLU A 488 35.74 -12.04 7.15
CA GLU A 488 36.64 -12.67 8.13
C GLU A 488 38.10 -12.54 7.70
N VAL A 489 38.38 -12.70 6.41
CA VAL A 489 39.73 -12.48 5.85
C VAL A 489 40.17 -11.02 5.97
N ILE A 490 39.25 -10.07 5.71
CA ILE A 490 39.52 -8.64 5.88
C ILE A 490 39.80 -8.32 7.34
N ALA A 491 39.00 -8.84 8.27
CA ALA A 491 39.20 -8.64 9.70
C ALA A 491 40.55 -9.20 10.19
N ALA A 492 40.92 -10.40 9.73
CA ALA A 492 42.20 -11.06 10.08
C ALA A 492 43.42 -10.30 9.52
N SER A 493 43.30 -9.70 8.33
CA SER A 493 44.40 -8.98 7.67
C SER A 493 44.68 -7.59 8.24
N GLY A 494 43.83 -7.09 9.15
CA GLY A 494 43.94 -5.75 9.74
C GLY A 494 43.78 -4.58 8.73
N LEU A 495 43.28 -4.86 7.54
CA LEU A 495 43.01 -3.88 6.49
C LEU A 495 41.77 -3.06 6.86
N THR A 496 41.99 -1.91 7.49
CA THR A 496 40.94 -0.89 7.63
C THR A 496 40.82 -0.06 6.35
N VAL A 497 39.63 0.46 6.05
CA VAL A 497 39.26 1.29 4.87
C VAL A 497 40.13 2.56 4.72
N ALA A 498 40.80 3.00 5.77
CA ALA A 498 41.82 4.02 5.73
C ALA A 498 43.17 3.35 5.47
N GLY A 499 43.66 3.43 4.23
CA GLY A 499 44.96 2.90 3.81
C GLY A 499 46.19 3.48 4.54
N ARG A 500 46.21 3.38 5.88
CA ARG A 500 47.39 3.60 6.72
C ARG A 500 47.54 2.41 7.67
N PRO A 501 48.68 1.70 7.59
CA PRO A 501 49.04 0.74 8.62
C PRO A 501 49.18 1.47 9.95
N ARG A 502 48.60 0.92 11.02
CA ARG A 502 48.87 1.42 12.41
C ARG A 502 50.37 1.36 12.61
N ARG A 503 51.02 2.52 12.62
CA ARG A 503 52.39 2.64 13.13
C ARG A 503 52.34 2.29 14.61
N GLY A 504 52.95 1.14 14.94
CA GLY A 504 53.23 0.76 16.32
C GLY A 504 53.94 1.92 17.04
N SER A 505 53.42 2.31 18.17
CA SER A 505 54.05 3.27 19.09
C SER A 505 55.38 2.68 19.57
N ARG A 506 56.48 3.07 18.92
CA ARG A 506 57.81 2.90 19.50
C ARG A 506 57.97 3.96 20.60
N SER A 507 58.01 3.53 21.84
CA SER A 507 58.39 4.35 22.96
C SER A 507 59.85 4.88 22.78
N PRO A 508 60.14 6.14 23.08
CA PRO A 508 61.52 6.63 23.04
C PRO A 508 62.25 6.11 24.26
N ARG A 509 63.30 5.31 24.03
CA ARG A 509 64.33 5.04 25.03
C ARG A 509 65.10 6.34 25.28
N ARG A 510 65.08 6.82 26.52
CA ARG A 510 66.00 7.85 27.03
C ARG A 510 67.45 7.39 26.96
N ARG A 511 68.32 8.25 26.47
CA ARG A 511 69.69 8.54 26.98
C ARG A 511 69.82 10.01 27.04
#